data_064dbc573b1410246c2115c502f7f6e8
#
_entry.id   064dbc573b1410246c2115c502f7f6e8
#
_cell.length_a   1.000
_cell.length_b   1.000
_cell.length_c   1.000
_cell.angle_alpha   90.00
_cell.angle_beta   90.00
_cell.angle_gamma   90.00
#
_symmetry.space_group_name_H-M   'P 1'
#
loop_
_entity.id
_entity.type
_entity.pdbx_description
1 polymer ?
#
loop_
_entity_poly.entity_id
_entity_poly.type
_entity_poly.pdbx_seq_one_letter_code
_entity_poly.pdbx_strand_id
1 'polypeptide(L)'
;HNARPVVLYSSTFTKNITSAPHLFDTIKRLVREKNWDWIISFHPKFSDMEVLKKYKELAASCPNITFHESGLVDAKLLNSADVLLSDASSVIVEAMMLDKPVVTYCNTMPGDHLLNVTETDAVEGAIEKAISRPAELMERMRAYVHKHEAHLDGESSSRVLDAVNNYIWYFQGKTRTKPWNLVRKFKLRWRVGYPLMATLRLW
;
A
#
# COMPACT_ATOMS: atom_id res chain seq x y z
N HIS A 1 23.79 20.38 4.50
CA HIS A 1 22.48 20.40 5.15
C HIS A 1 22.17 18.99 5.62
N ASN A 2 22.26 18.77 6.94
CA ASN A 2 21.65 17.55 7.51
C ASN A 2 20.14 17.76 7.48
N ALA A 3 19.51 17.37 6.39
CA ALA A 3 18.06 17.31 6.33
C ALA A 3 17.56 16.30 7.37
N ARG A 4 16.46 16.63 8.05
CA ARG A 4 15.82 15.69 8.99
C ARG A 4 15.29 14.50 8.21
N PRO A 5 15.44 13.27 8.72
CA PRO A 5 14.76 12.12 8.12
C PRO A 5 13.24 12.33 8.07
N VAL A 6 12.64 11.96 6.96
CA VAL A 6 11.20 12.08 6.74
C VAL A 6 10.55 10.69 6.87
N VAL A 7 9.64 10.54 7.81
CA VAL A 7 8.86 9.31 8.01
C VAL A 7 7.45 9.51 7.43
N LEU A 8 7.11 8.73 6.43
CA LEU A 8 5.73 8.67 5.92
C LEU A 8 4.97 7.60 6.70
N TYR A 9 3.95 8.00 7.44
CA TYR A 9 3.02 7.08 8.05
C TYR A 9 1.76 6.94 7.21
N SER A 10 1.49 5.73 6.74
CA SER A 10 0.29 5.42 5.96
C SER A 10 -0.40 4.18 6.52
N SER A 11 -1.63 4.34 7.02
CA SER A 11 -2.41 3.25 7.58
C SER A 11 -3.56 2.83 6.67
N THR A 12 -3.87 1.52 6.66
CA THR A 12 -5.01 0.97 5.94
C THR A 12 -6.34 1.40 6.56
N PHE A 13 -7.42 1.30 5.79
CA PHE A 13 -8.78 1.62 6.24
C PHE A 13 -9.51 0.44 6.90
N THR A 14 -8.97 -0.77 6.85
CA THR A 14 -9.62 -1.98 7.36
C THR A 14 -9.57 -2.00 8.89
N LYS A 15 -10.72 -1.91 9.54
CA LYS A 15 -10.88 -1.69 10.99
C LYS A 15 -10.04 -2.64 11.87
N ASN A 16 -9.92 -3.92 11.48
CA ASN A 16 -9.22 -4.92 12.29
C ASN A 16 -7.72 -5.05 11.98
N ILE A 17 -7.22 -4.27 11.02
CA ILE A 17 -5.84 -4.34 10.52
C ILE A 17 -5.14 -2.99 10.68
N THR A 18 -5.91 -1.90 10.72
CA THR A 18 -5.36 -0.55 10.84
C THR A 18 -4.53 -0.40 12.12
N SER A 19 -3.33 0.11 11.96
CA SER A 19 -2.44 0.44 13.08
C SER A 19 -2.78 1.79 13.73
N ALA A 20 -3.61 2.61 13.10
CA ALA A 20 -3.82 4.00 13.50
C ALA A 20 -4.24 4.19 14.97
N PRO A 21 -5.20 3.43 15.54
CA PRO A 21 -5.55 3.60 16.95
C PRO A 21 -4.41 3.21 17.90
N HIS A 22 -3.62 2.20 17.50
CA HIS A 22 -2.57 1.60 18.35
C HIS A 22 -1.29 2.45 18.37
N LEU A 23 -0.96 3.08 17.25
CA LEU A 23 0.29 3.84 17.09
C LEU A 23 0.16 5.32 17.44
N PHE A 24 -1.04 5.82 17.75
CA PHE A 24 -1.23 7.26 17.99
C PHE A 24 -0.30 7.81 19.09
N ASP A 25 -0.27 7.18 20.25
CA ASP A 25 0.53 7.68 21.37
C ASP A 25 2.03 7.54 21.10
N THR A 26 2.45 6.45 20.46
CA THR A 26 3.83 6.25 20.02
C THR A 26 4.25 7.32 19.02
N ILE A 27 3.47 7.57 17.98
CA ILE A 27 3.79 8.60 16.99
C ILE A 27 3.81 10.00 17.64
N LYS A 28 2.83 10.30 18.50
CA LYS A 28 2.78 11.56 19.25
C LYS A 28 4.03 11.78 20.11
N ARG A 29 4.56 10.74 20.73
CA ARG A 29 5.82 10.78 21.48
C ARG A 29 7.00 11.02 20.54
N LEU A 30 7.15 10.20 19.49
CA LEU A 30 8.27 10.25 18.56
C LEU A 30 8.36 11.60 17.82
N VAL A 31 7.25 12.20 17.45
CA VAL A 31 7.17 13.55 16.86
C VAL A 31 7.83 14.60 17.75
N ARG A 32 7.72 14.45 19.06
CA ARG A 32 8.25 15.43 20.04
C ARG A 32 9.70 15.17 20.44
N GLU A 33 10.06 13.89 20.49
CA GLU A 33 11.37 13.47 21.03
C GLU A 33 12.43 13.30 19.95
N LYS A 34 12.04 12.99 18.70
CA LYS A 34 12.97 12.74 17.61
C LYS A 34 13.06 13.91 16.64
N ASN A 35 14.24 14.11 16.09
CA ASN A 35 14.47 15.12 15.08
C ASN A 35 14.11 14.59 13.69
N TRP A 36 12.85 14.14 13.53
CA TRP A 36 12.27 13.62 12.27
C TRP A 36 11.14 14.53 11.82
N ASP A 37 10.97 14.62 10.51
CA ASP A 37 9.78 15.19 9.90
C ASP A 37 8.80 14.07 9.55
N TRP A 38 7.50 14.34 9.67
CA TRP A 38 6.46 13.34 9.49
C TRP A 38 5.49 13.76 8.40
N ILE A 39 5.12 12.80 7.57
CA ILE A 39 3.98 12.90 6.68
C ILE A 39 2.97 11.84 7.12
N ILE A 40 1.74 12.25 7.41
CA ILE A 40 0.67 11.35 7.84
C ILE A 40 -0.40 11.32 6.75
N SER A 41 -0.68 10.14 6.22
CA SER A 41 -1.68 9.93 5.18
C SER A 41 -2.55 8.74 5.53
N PHE A 42 -3.87 8.94 5.55
CA PHE A 42 -4.83 7.85 5.72
C PHE A 42 -5.59 7.61 4.42
N HIS A 43 -5.85 6.34 4.16
CA HIS A 43 -6.64 5.96 2.98
C HIS A 43 -7.99 6.71 2.96
N PRO A 44 -8.49 7.16 1.78
CA PRO A 44 -9.76 7.93 1.68
C PRO A 44 -10.99 7.21 2.27
N LYS A 45 -10.94 5.88 2.36
CA LYS A 45 -12.00 5.06 2.99
C LYS A 45 -11.82 4.88 4.50
N PHE A 46 -10.83 5.53 5.11
CA PHE A 46 -10.64 5.46 6.56
C PHE A 46 -11.85 6.07 7.28
N SER A 47 -12.49 5.28 8.14
CA SER A 47 -13.82 5.61 8.68
C SER A 47 -13.82 5.96 10.17
N ASP A 48 -12.71 5.75 10.88
CA ASP A 48 -12.62 6.12 12.30
C ASP A 48 -12.32 7.62 12.43
N MET A 49 -13.39 8.40 12.50
CA MET A 49 -13.33 9.86 12.55
C MET A 49 -12.71 10.41 13.84
N GLU A 50 -12.79 9.67 14.94
CA GLU A 50 -12.14 10.09 16.20
C GLU A 50 -10.62 9.96 16.11
N VAL A 51 -10.15 8.83 15.59
CA VAL A 51 -8.72 8.61 15.35
C VAL A 51 -8.19 9.63 14.34
N LEU A 52 -8.92 9.84 13.24
CA LEU A 52 -8.55 10.82 12.21
C LEU A 52 -8.42 12.23 12.80
N LYS A 53 -9.37 12.64 13.63
CA LYS A 53 -9.35 13.93 14.30
C LYS A 53 -8.12 14.09 15.20
N LYS A 54 -7.79 13.09 15.99
CA LYS A 54 -6.58 13.11 16.85
C LYS A 54 -5.31 13.35 16.05
N TYR A 55 -5.13 12.69 14.91
CA TYR A 55 -3.97 12.89 14.05
C TYR A 55 -3.93 14.27 13.38
N LYS A 56 -5.09 14.80 12.97
CA LYS A 56 -5.17 16.17 12.43
C LYS A 56 -4.85 17.22 13.48
N GLU A 57 -5.35 17.06 14.70
CA GLU A 57 -5.03 17.95 15.83
C GLU A 57 -3.53 17.87 16.19
N LEU A 58 -2.95 16.68 16.17
CA LEU A 58 -1.52 16.51 16.37
C LEU A 58 -0.71 17.25 15.29
N ALA A 59 -1.09 17.09 14.02
CA ALA A 59 -0.45 17.78 12.91
C ALA A 59 -0.59 19.29 13.01
N ALA A 60 -1.73 19.81 13.42
CA ALA A 60 -1.94 21.24 13.63
C ALA A 60 -1.10 21.81 14.78
N SER A 61 -0.70 20.99 15.75
CA SER A 61 0.06 21.39 16.93
C SER A 61 1.57 21.24 16.82
N CYS A 62 2.07 20.55 15.78
CA CYS A 62 3.48 20.20 15.61
C CYS A 62 3.98 20.63 14.22
N PRO A 63 4.98 21.53 14.14
CA PRO A 63 5.45 22.08 12.85
C PRO A 63 6.22 21.06 11.98
N ASN A 64 6.65 19.94 12.56
CA ASN A 64 7.34 18.85 11.87
C ASN A 64 6.41 17.75 11.39
N ILE A 65 5.08 18.00 11.37
CA ILE A 65 4.10 17.10 10.77
C ILE A 65 3.39 17.78 9.61
N THR A 66 3.27 17.07 8.51
CA THR A 66 2.38 17.39 7.40
C THR A 66 1.28 16.35 7.31
N PHE A 67 0.00 16.77 7.46
CA PHE A 67 -1.13 15.88 7.22
C PHE A 67 -1.52 15.93 5.74
N HIS A 68 -1.49 14.77 5.06
CA HIS A 68 -1.81 14.67 3.65
C HIS A 68 -3.30 14.42 3.44
N GLU A 69 -4.05 15.46 3.15
CA GLU A 69 -5.53 15.45 3.11
C GLU A 69 -6.14 14.57 2.00
N SER A 70 -5.44 14.40 0.86
CA SER A 70 -5.98 13.58 -0.23
C SER A 70 -6.09 12.10 0.12
N GLY A 71 -5.29 11.63 1.06
CA GLY A 71 -5.20 10.22 1.44
C GLY A 71 -4.64 9.30 0.35
N LEU A 72 -4.27 9.84 -0.81
CA LEU A 72 -3.63 9.10 -1.89
C LEU A 72 -2.12 9.18 -1.74
N VAL A 73 -1.49 8.03 -1.52
CA VAL A 73 -0.03 7.93 -1.49
C VAL A 73 0.43 7.59 -2.90
N ASP A 74 0.98 8.58 -3.58
CA ASP A 74 1.56 8.42 -4.92
C ASP A 74 3.10 8.34 -4.87
N ALA A 75 3.71 8.09 -6.03
CA ALA A 75 5.16 7.98 -6.15
C ALA A 75 5.88 9.29 -5.73
N LYS A 76 5.27 10.46 -5.91
CA LYS A 76 5.85 11.74 -5.51
C LYS A 76 5.91 11.85 -4.00
N LEU A 77 4.84 11.46 -3.31
CA LEU A 77 4.78 11.45 -1.85
C LEU A 77 5.76 10.42 -1.27
N LEU A 78 5.81 9.21 -1.83
CA LEU A 78 6.77 8.18 -1.44
C LEU A 78 8.22 8.63 -1.62
N ASN A 79 8.53 9.32 -2.72
CA ASN A 79 9.87 9.84 -2.98
C ASN A 79 10.29 10.93 -1.97
N SER A 80 9.36 11.67 -1.40
CA SER A 80 9.65 12.69 -0.39
C SER A 80 9.97 12.12 0.99
N ALA A 81 9.72 10.83 1.21
CA ALA A 81 10.00 10.16 2.47
C ALA A 81 11.31 9.34 2.40
N ASP A 82 11.95 9.17 3.56
CA ASP A 82 13.11 8.29 3.74
C ASP A 82 12.69 6.89 4.19
N VAL A 83 11.61 6.79 4.96
CA VAL A 83 11.06 5.55 5.53
C VAL A 83 9.55 5.56 5.42
N LEU A 84 8.96 4.42 5.06
CA LEU A 84 7.53 4.17 5.20
C LEU A 84 7.26 3.41 6.49
N LEU A 85 6.38 3.95 7.34
CA LEU A 85 5.71 3.22 8.41
C LEU A 85 4.29 2.88 7.98
N SER A 86 3.91 1.60 8.01
CA SER A 86 2.59 1.15 7.57
C SER A 86 2.11 -0.08 8.35
N ASP A 87 0.99 -0.64 7.95
CA ASP A 87 0.44 -1.88 8.50
C ASP A 87 0.31 -2.98 7.42
N ALA A 88 -0.79 -3.02 6.66
CA ALA A 88 -1.04 -4.00 5.61
C ALA A 88 -1.64 -3.32 4.37
N SER A 89 -0.81 -2.66 3.59
CA SER A 89 -1.22 -1.89 2.41
C SER A 89 -0.34 -2.21 1.20
N SER A 90 -0.89 -2.08 -0.01
CA SER A 90 -0.12 -2.20 -1.26
C SER A 90 0.98 -1.15 -1.38
N VAL A 91 0.85 -0.02 -0.71
CA VAL A 91 1.86 1.05 -0.66
C VAL A 91 3.22 0.56 -0.16
N ILE A 92 3.25 -0.54 0.60
CA ILE A 92 4.48 -1.19 1.06
C ILE A 92 5.35 -1.62 -0.14
N VAL A 93 4.74 -2.30 -1.12
CA VAL A 93 5.46 -2.74 -2.32
C VAL A 93 5.89 -1.53 -3.16
N GLU A 94 5.02 -0.54 -3.30
CA GLU A 94 5.31 0.69 -4.04
C GLU A 94 6.48 1.46 -3.43
N ALA A 95 6.55 1.54 -2.09
CA ALA A 95 7.69 2.15 -1.39
C ALA A 95 8.98 1.37 -1.64
N MET A 96 8.94 0.04 -1.56
CA MET A 96 10.11 -0.81 -1.83
C MET A 96 10.59 -0.69 -3.28
N MET A 97 9.68 -0.56 -4.25
CA MET A 97 10.02 -0.29 -5.67
C MET A 97 10.77 1.04 -5.84
N LEU A 98 10.54 2.00 -4.98
CA LEU A 98 11.25 3.29 -4.93
C LEU A 98 12.46 3.27 -4.00
N ASP A 99 12.95 2.07 -3.64
CA ASP A 99 14.10 1.86 -2.75
C ASP A 99 13.92 2.49 -1.35
N LYS A 100 12.68 2.60 -0.87
CA LYS A 100 12.38 3.12 0.47
C LYS A 100 12.24 1.95 1.46
N PRO A 101 13.03 1.92 2.55
CA PRO A 101 12.88 0.91 3.58
C PRO A 101 11.51 1.05 4.27
N VAL A 102 10.96 -0.10 4.66
CA VAL A 102 9.62 -0.18 5.20
C VAL A 102 9.64 -0.76 6.61
N VAL A 103 8.97 -0.08 7.52
CA VAL A 103 8.61 -0.57 8.85
C VAL A 103 7.13 -0.88 8.85
N THR A 104 6.74 -2.04 9.37
CA THR A 104 5.33 -2.41 9.49
C THR A 104 4.97 -2.75 10.92
N TYR A 105 3.74 -2.40 11.31
CA TYR A 105 3.16 -2.79 12.60
C TYR A 105 2.10 -3.87 12.39
N CYS A 106 2.29 -5.03 13.00
CA CYS A 106 1.38 -6.18 12.94
C CYS A 106 1.01 -6.57 11.49
N ASN A 107 1.98 -6.58 10.57
CA ASN A 107 1.72 -6.92 9.18
C ASN A 107 1.23 -8.36 9.04
N THR A 108 0.23 -8.57 8.18
CA THR A 108 -0.37 -9.89 7.94
C THR A 108 0.53 -10.82 7.11
N MET A 109 1.52 -10.27 6.42
CA MET A 109 2.48 -11.00 5.58
C MET A 109 3.91 -10.50 5.85
N PRO A 110 4.43 -10.70 7.07
CA PRO A 110 5.79 -10.26 7.40
C PRO A 110 6.82 -11.08 6.61
N GLY A 111 7.99 -10.49 6.38
CA GLY A 111 9.11 -11.13 5.72
C GLY A 111 10.43 -10.43 6.06
N ASP A 112 11.53 -10.97 5.61
CA ASP A 112 12.87 -10.45 5.89
C ASP A 112 13.24 -9.21 5.05
N HIS A 113 12.38 -8.86 4.09
CA HIS A 113 12.49 -7.70 3.21
C HIS A 113 11.95 -6.41 3.82
N LEU A 114 11.38 -6.46 5.03
CA LEU A 114 10.87 -5.32 5.78
C LEU A 114 11.09 -5.51 7.28
N LEU A 115 10.92 -4.43 8.05
CA LEU A 115 11.03 -4.45 9.51
C LEU A 115 9.63 -4.53 10.12
N ASN A 116 9.15 -5.74 10.41
CA ASN A 116 7.86 -5.91 11.08
C ASN A 116 8.02 -5.93 12.61
N VAL A 117 7.20 -5.13 13.30
CA VAL A 117 7.10 -5.11 14.75
C VAL A 117 5.66 -5.39 15.19
N THR A 118 5.49 -5.98 16.35
CA THR A 118 4.18 -6.30 16.95
C THR A 118 3.89 -5.47 18.20
N GLU A 119 4.95 -4.90 18.78
CA GLU A 119 4.88 -4.07 19.97
C GLU A 119 5.13 -2.61 19.61
N THR A 120 4.36 -1.71 20.21
CA THR A 120 4.45 -0.27 19.95
C THR A 120 5.82 0.32 20.36
N ASP A 121 6.43 -0.23 21.39
CA ASP A 121 7.73 0.20 21.90
C ASP A 121 8.88 -0.14 20.94
N ALA A 122 8.70 -1.17 20.11
CA ALA A 122 9.69 -1.56 19.11
C ALA A 122 9.69 -0.67 17.85
N VAL A 123 8.67 0.15 17.64
CA VAL A 123 8.49 1.00 16.44
C VAL A 123 9.65 1.98 16.28
N GLU A 124 10.07 2.62 17.38
CA GLU A 124 11.17 3.59 17.36
C GLU A 124 12.46 2.97 16.82
N GLY A 125 12.90 1.88 17.43
CA GLY A 125 14.13 1.20 17.01
C GLY A 125 14.06 0.66 15.58
N ALA A 126 12.87 0.23 15.14
CA ALA A 126 12.66 -0.20 13.76
C ALA A 126 12.78 0.96 12.77
N ILE A 127 12.23 2.14 13.08
CA ILE A 127 12.38 3.35 12.25
C ILE A 127 13.85 3.79 12.20
N GLU A 128 14.55 3.85 13.32
CA GLU A 128 15.97 4.19 13.37
C GLU A 128 16.81 3.24 12.51
N LYS A 129 16.54 1.94 12.62
CA LYS A 129 17.18 0.94 11.79
C LYS A 129 16.86 1.13 10.31
N ALA A 130 15.61 1.45 9.96
CA ALA A 130 15.21 1.73 8.58
C ALA A 130 15.92 2.98 8.03
N ILE A 131 16.00 4.06 8.81
CA ILE A 131 16.72 5.29 8.46
C ILE A 131 18.21 5.02 8.18
N SER A 132 18.84 4.14 8.95
CA SER A 132 20.25 3.75 8.73
C SER A 132 20.48 2.93 7.48
N ARG A 133 19.41 2.43 6.82
CA ARG A 133 19.46 1.65 5.57
C ARG A 133 20.48 0.51 5.59
N PRO A 134 20.40 -0.46 6.51
CA PRO A 134 21.37 -1.54 6.57
C PRO A 134 21.46 -2.27 5.24
N ALA A 135 22.68 -2.51 4.75
CA ALA A 135 22.91 -3.10 3.43
C ALA A 135 22.13 -4.42 3.23
N GLU A 136 22.13 -5.27 4.25
CA GLU A 136 21.42 -6.54 4.23
C GLU A 136 19.89 -6.39 4.09
N LEU A 137 19.28 -5.43 4.78
CA LEU A 137 17.85 -5.12 4.63
C LEU A 137 17.55 -4.64 3.22
N MET A 138 18.35 -3.71 2.72
CA MET A 138 18.16 -3.13 1.39
C MET A 138 18.33 -4.17 0.29
N GLU A 139 19.26 -5.11 0.43
CA GLU A 139 19.48 -6.22 -0.50
C GLU A 139 18.26 -7.17 -0.52
N ARG A 140 17.78 -7.60 0.64
CA ARG A 140 16.57 -8.45 0.74
C ARG A 140 15.33 -7.76 0.16
N MET A 141 15.18 -6.47 0.44
CA MET A 141 14.08 -5.66 -0.11
C MET A 141 14.12 -5.62 -1.65
N ARG A 142 15.30 -5.35 -2.25
CA ARG A 142 15.47 -5.35 -3.70
C ARG A 142 15.25 -6.73 -4.33
N ALA A 143 15.72 -7.79 -3.67
CA ALA A 143 15.48 -9.17 -4.11
C ALA A 143 13.97 -9.50 -4.08
N TYR A 144 13.26 -9.06 -3.05
CA TYR A 144 11.80 -9.21 -2.97
C TYR A 144 11.09 -8.46 -4.12
N VAL A 145 11.45 -7.20 -4.34
CA VAL A 145 10.89 -6.39 -5.43
C VAL A 145 11.15 -7.05 -6.79
N HIS A 146 12.39 -7.47 -7.06
CA HIS A 146 12.73 -8.09 -8.34
C HIS A 146 11.98 -9.40 -8.61
N LYS A 147 11.64 -10.15 -7.56
CA LYS A 147 10.82 -11.36 -7.69
C LYS A 147 9.37 -11.07 -8.06
N HIS A 148 8.82 -9.93 -7.63
CA HIS A 148 7.42 -9.56 -7.82
C HIS A 148 7.22 -8.65 -9.02
N GLU A 149 8.20 -7.81 -9.33
CA GLU A 149 8.19 -6.87 -10.44
C GLU A 149 9.55 -6.94 -11.17
N ALA A 150 9.56 -7.67 -12.28
CA ALA A 150 10.78 -7.92 -13.03
C ALA A 150 11.31 -6.68 -13.79
N HIS A 151 10.47 -5.68 -13.99
CA HIS A 151 10.77 -4.50 -14.81
C HIS A 151 10.37 -3.20 -14.07
N LEU A 152 11.37 -2.42 -13.66
CA LEU A 152 11.18 -1.13 -12.97
C LEU A 152 11.55 0.07 -13.88
N ASP A 153 11.39 -0.09 -15.19
CA ASP A 153 11.76 0.91 -16.20
C ASP A 153 10.61 1.81 -16.68
N GLY A 154 9.42 1.66 -16.10
CA GLY A 154 8.23 2.44 -16.47
C GLY A 154 7.49 1.94 -17.71
N GLU A 155 7.97 0.89 -18.40
CA GLU A 155 7.42 0.39 -19.66
C GLU A 155 6.41 -0.77 -19.49
N SER A 156 5.94 -1.04 -18.27
CA SER A 156 5.03 -2.16 -17.99
C SER A 156 3.72 -2.06 -18.78
N SER A 157 3.15 -0.84 -18.90
CA SER A 157 1.91 -0.62 -19.67
C SER A 157 2.12 -0.86 -21.16
N SER A 158 3.26 -0.43 -21.72
CA SER A 158 3.63 -0.68 -23.12
C SER A 158 3.73 -2.19 -23.39
N ARG A 159 4.42 -2.92 -22.52
CA ARG A 159 4.54 -4.38 -22.64
C ARG A 159 3.20 -5.10 -22.60
N VAL A 160 2.29 -4.66 -21.72
CA VAL A 160 0.93 -5.22 -21.66
C VAL A 160 0.19 -4.98 -22.96
N LEU A 161 0.24 -3.76 -23.51
CA LEU A 161 -0.40 -3.44 -24.78
C LEU A 161 0.18 -4.25 -25.93
N ASP A 162 1.50 -4.38 -26.01
CA ASP A 162 2.17 -5.19 -27.02
C ASP A 162 1.79 -6.67 -26.91
N ALA A 163 1.76 -7.22 -25.70
CA ALA A 163 1.33 -8.59 -25.46
C ALA A 163 -0.14 -8.81 -25.89
N VAL A 164 -1.04 -7.86 -25.59
CA VAL A 164 -2.45 -7.91 -26.03
C VAL A 164 -2.55 -7.85 -27.53
N ASN A 165 -1.85 -6.89 -28.18
CA ASN A 165 -1.86 -6.75 -29.62
C ASN A 165 -1.32 -7.99 -30.33
N ASN A 166 -0.20 -8.55 -29.84
CA ASN A 166 0.39 -9.78 -30.35
C ASN A 166 -0.56 -10.96 -30.17
N TYR A 167 -1.25 -11.06 -29.03
CA TYR A 167 -2.25 -12.09 -28.79
C TYR A 167 -3.43 -11.97 -29.77
N ILE A 168 -3.99 -10.77 -29.94
CA ILE A 168 -5.09 -10.50 -30.87
C ILE A 168 -4.66 -10.88 -32.29
N TRP A 169 -3.49 -10.40 -32.75
CA TRP A 169 -2.96 -10.69 -34.08
C TRP A 169 -2.76 -12.19 -34.32
N TYR A 170 -2.14 -12.90 -33.37
CA TYR A 170 -1.85 -14.32 -33.49
C TYR A 170 -3.11 -15.19 -33.47
N PHE A 171 -4.07 -14.85 -32.60
CA PHE A 171 -5.30 -15.62 -32.40
C PHE A 171 -6.50 -15.11 -33.19
N GLN A 172 -6.35 -14.06 -34.00
CA GLN A 172 -7.42 -13.53 -34.81
C GLN A 172 -8.05 -14.63 -35.69
N GLY A 173 -9.34 -14.91 -35.48
CA GLY A 173 -10.06 -15.97 -36.15
C GLY A 173 -9.75 -17.41 -35.71
N LYS A 174 -8.77 -17.61 -34.80
CA LYS A 174 -8.38 -18.94 -34.27
C LYS A 174 -8.97 -19.25 -32.91
N THR A 175 -9.56 -18.26 -32.22
CA THR A 175 -10.17 -18.48 -30.90
C THR A 175 -11.47 -19.24 -31.04
N ARG A 176 -11.64 -20.30 -30.26
CA ARG A 176 -12.92 -20.99 -30.14
C ARG A 176 -13.97 -20.01 -29.63
N THR A 177 -15.15 -20.02 -30.29
CA THR A 177 -16.30 -19.28 -29.78
C THR A 177 -16.60 -19.73 -28.35
N LYS A 178 -16.78 -18.75 -27.47
CA LYS A 178 -17.08 -19.04 -26.06
C LYS A 178 -18.35 -19.87 -25.97
N PRO A 179 -18.34 -21.04 -25.32
CA PRO A 179 -19.53 -21.85 -25.19
C PRO A 179 -20.61 -21.07 -24.42
N TRP A 180 -21.86 -21.23 -24.81
CA TRP A 180 -23.01 -20.52 -24.25
C TRP A 180 -23.18 -20.79 -22.75
N ASN A 181 -22.69 -21.94 -22.26
CA ASN A 181 -22.70 -22.34 -20.84
C ASN A 181 -24.08 -22.19 -20.17
N LEU A 182 -25.16 -22.46 -20.90
CA LEU A 182 -26.54 -22.26 -20.45
C LEU A 182 -26.84 -22.93 -19.11
N VAL A 183 -26.43 -24.18 -18.97
CA VAL A 183 -26.64 -24.98 -17.74
C VAL A 183 -25.92 -24.31 -16.54
N ARG A 184 -24.68 -23.86 -16.73
CA ARG A 184 -23.91 -23.17 -15.70
C ARG A 184 -24.54 -21.82 -15.34
N LYS A 185 -24.97 -21.05 -16.33
CA LYS A 185 -25.67 -19.77 -16.15
C LYS A 185 -26.98 -19.97 -15.38
N PHE A 186 -27.74 -21.02 -15.71
CA PHE A 186 -28.97 -21.35 -15.01
C PHE A 186 -28.70 -21.71 -13.54
N LYS A 187 -27.77 -22.65 -13.29
CA LYS A 187 -27.38 -23.06 -11.92
C LYS A 187 -26.90 -21.90 -11.08
N LEU A 188 -26.07 -20.98 -11.64
CA LEU A 188 -25.59 -19.81 -10.94
C LEU A 188 -26.73 -18.85 -10.59
N ARG A 189 -27.64 -18.59 -11.53
CA ARG A 189 -28.79 -17.73 -11.30
C ARG A 189 -29.73 -18.27 -10.24
N TRP A 190 -29.99 -19.58 -10.31
CA TRP A 190 -30.79 -20.28 -9.31
C TRP A 190 -30.19 -20.14 -7.91
N ARG A 191 -28.86 -20.30 -7.81
CA ARG A 191 -28.13 -20.23 -6.54
C ARG A 191 -28.10 -18.81 -5.93
N VAL A 192 -28.10 -17.80 -6.78
CA VAL A 192 -28.00 -16.39 -6.39
C VAL A 192 -29.39 -15.71 -6.30
N GLY A 193 -30.49 -16.43 -6.62
CA GLY A 193 -31.85 -15.89 -6.58
C GLY A 193 -32.12 -14.83 -7.65
N TYR A 194 -31.34 -14.80 -8.75
CA TYR A 194 -31.48 -13.77 -9.79
C TYR A 194 -32.60 -14.18 -10.78
N PRO A 195 -33.65 -13.34 -11.00
CA PRO A 195 -34.75 -13.70 -11.88
C PRO A 195 -34.30 -13.89 -13.34
N LEU A 196 -34.82 -14.90 -13.99
CA LEU A 196 -34.50 -15.29 -15.40
C LEU A 196 -34.76 -14.14 -16.40
N MET A 197 -35.68 -13.24 -16.09
CA MET A 197 -36.13 -12.17 -16.98
C MET A 197 -35.26 -10.91 -17.00
N ALA A 198 -34.30 -10.75 -16.10
CA ALA A 198 -33.48 -9.54 -16.01
C ALA A 198 -32.44 -9.38 -17.13
N THR A 199 -32.28 -10.38 -17.98
CA THR A 199 -31.24 -10.39 -19.03
C THR A 199 -31.74 -10.17 -20.45
N LEU A 200 -33.04 -10.02 -20.67
CA LEU A 200 -33.60 -9.70 -22.01
C LEU A 200 -33.54 -8.20 -22.35
N ARG A 201 -33.05 -7.34 -21.44
CA ARG A 201 -32.97 -5.89 -21.64
C ARG A 201 -31.57 -5.35 -21.89
N LEU A 202 -30.56 -6.19 -22.08
CA LEU A 202 -29.14 -5.79 -22.31
C LEU A 202 -28.54 -6.39 -23.56
N TRP A 203 -29.35 -6.51 -24.63
CA TRP A 203 -28.85 -6.76 -26.00
C TRP A 203 -29.55 -5.77 -26.93
#